data_d7e2de9956f544f098154956e582d06d
#
_entry.id   d7e2de9956f544f098154956e582d06d
#
_cell.length_a   1.000
_cell.length_b   1.000
_cell.length_c   1.000
_cell.angle_alpha   90.00
_cell.angle_beta   90.00
_cell.angle_gamma   90.00
#
_symmetry.space_group_name_H-M   'P 1'
#
loop_
_entity.id
_entity.type
_entity.pdbx_description
1 polymer ?
#
loop_
_entity_poly.entity_id
_entity_poly.type
_entity_poly.pdbx_seq_one_letter_code
_entity_poly.pdbx_strand_id
1 'polypeptide(L)'
;KKMLLCDMAEDIGLNAYRLEKTEDNTEYALVQNSVYGDVSLKIIYSQEKYYLIINMQLDKGIESTMAYRGIIQDICDRYGVDCSVNAALSGAVDGNIGIEERNALCEKLLTQLRAKEVQSRKTMDMFVVYAYDRYESSYVMLGKNKVNVNISMEYDENNDMTVVHMAVPVYIEK
;
A
#
# COMPACT_ATOMS: atom_id res chain seq x y z
N LYS A 1 22.28 -12.13 1.92
CA LYS A 1 21.21 -11.27 2.48
C LYS A 1 21.54 -9.79 2.27
N LYS A 2 22.63 -9.27 2.93
CA LYS A 2 23.04 -7.87 2.79
C LYS A 2 23.26 -7.49 1.32
N MET A 3 23.97 -8.30 0.55
CA MET A 3 24.24 -8.07 -0.87
C MET A 3 22.94 -8.02 -1.67
N LEU A 4 22.02 -8.96 -1.45
CA LEU A 4 20.71 -8.95 -2.10
C LEU A 4 19.92 -7.64 -1.82
N LEU A 5 19.89 -7.17 -0.57
CA LEU A 5 19.23 -5.88 -0.25
C LEU A 5 19.89 -4.70 -0.97
N CYS A 6 21.24 -4.66 -1.03
CA CYS A 6 21.94 -3.59 -1.71
C CYS A 6 21.66 -3.62 -3.21
N ASP A 7 21.74 -4.81 -3.85
CA ASP A 7 21.48 -4.97 -5.27
C ASP A 7 20.04 -4.57 -5.63
N MET A 8 19.05 -4.99 -4.81
CA MET A 8 17.66 -4.58 -5.01
C MET A 8 17.44 -3.09 -4.79
N ALA A 9 18.10 -2.49 -3.79
CA ALA A 9 18.02 -1.06 -3.54
C ALA A 9 18.55 -0.24 -4.73
N GLU A 10 19.67 -0.66 -5.33
CA GLU A 10 20.22 -0.04 -6.52
C GLU A 10 19.27 -0.19 -7.72
N ASP A 11 18.66 -1.35 -7.91
CA ASP A 11 17.68 -1.60 -8.97
C ASP A 11 16.39 -0.76 -8.80
N ILE A 12 15.99 -0.44 -7.57
CA ILE A 12 14.89 0.49 -7.25
C ILE A 12 15.30 1.96 -7.48
N GLY A 13 16.60 2.23 -7.60
CA GLY A 13 17.14 3.58 -7.76
C GLY A 13 17.51 4.27 -6.46
N LEU A 14 17.64 3.53 -5.36
CA LEU A 14 18.08 4.07 -4.08
C LEU A 14 19.61 4.22 -4.08
N ASN A 15 20.11 5.40 -3.71
CA ASN A 15 21.53 5.71 -3.75
C ASN A 15 22.09 6.33 -2.47
N ALA A 16 21.24 6.61 -1.50
CA ALA A 16 21.60 7.27 -0.24
C ALA A 16 20.91 6.61 0.96
N TYR A 17 21.08 5.30 1.08
CA TYR A 17 20.46 4.51 2.14
C TYR A 17 21.40 4.26 3.32
N ARG A 18 20.81 4.05 4.50
CA ARG A 18 21.49 3.59 5.71
C ARG A 18 21.19 2.10 5.93
N LEU A 19 22.25 1.31 6.15
CA LEU A 19 22.11 -0.10 6.51
C LEU A 19 21.97 -0.24 8.03
N GLU A 20 20.91 -0.85 8.46
CA GLU A 20 20.64 -1.22 9.85
C GLU A 20 20.61 -2.75 9.98
N LYS A 21 20.96 -3.27 11.14
CA LYS A 21 20.84 -4.68 11.47
C LYS A 21 20.55 -4.86 12.95
N THR A 22 19.82 -5.91 13.29
CA THR A 22 19.65 -6.35 14.68
C THR A 22 20.92 -7.02 15.22
N GLU A 23 21.11 -7.01 16.54
CA GLU A 23 22.30 -7.61 17.20
C GLU A 23 22.42 -9.11 16.91
N ASP A 24 21.30 -9.82 16.82
CA ASP A 24 21.21 -11.25 16.54
C ASP A 24 21.31 -11.59 15.04
N ASN A 25 21.44 -10.58 14.16
CA ASN A 25 21.44 -10.70 12.69
C ASN A 25 20.21 -11.41 12.10
N THR A 26 19.07 -11.37 12.78
CA THR A 26 17.81 -11.91 12.26
C THR A 26 17.13 -10.94 11.28
N GLU A 27 17.42 -9.64 11.40
CA GLU A 27 16.89 -8.60 10.52
C GLU A 27 18.03 -7.77 9.91
N TYR A 28 17.89 -7.45 8.63
CA TYR A 28 18.67 -6.46 7.90
C TYR A 28 17.71 -5.47 7.26
N ALA A 29 17.95 -4.18 7.43
CA ALA A 29 17.15 -3.13 6.83
C ALA A 29 18.01 -2.11 6.11
N LEU A 30 17.56 -1.67 4.95
CA LEU A 30 18.02 -0.46 4.27
C LEU A 30 16.92 0.59 4.38
N VAL A 31 17.28 1.78 4.81
CA VAL A 31 16.35 2.90 4.99
C VAL A 31 16.89 4.12 4.26
N GLN A 32 16.07 4.73 3.44
CA GLN A 32 16.32 6.02 2.82
C GLN A 32 15.16 6.96 3.10
N ASN A 33 15.47 8.12 3.65
CA ASN A 33 14.52 9.20 3.87
C ASN A 33 14.88 10.36 2.94
N SER A 34 13.90 10.95 2.29
CA SER A 34 14.08 12.07 1.38
C SER A 34 12.90 13.03 1.43
N VAL A 35 13.06 14.20 0.81
CA VAL A 35 11.96 15.17 0.64
C VAL A 35 10.85 14.70 -0.31
N TYR A 36 11.03 13.56 -0.96
CA TYR A 36 10.07 12.96 -1.89
C TYR A 36 9.37 11.73 -1.32
N GLY A 37 9.76 11.31 -0.12
CA GLY A 37 9.20 10.17 0.58
C GLY A 37 10.26 9.29 1.22
N ASP A 38 9.78 8.24 1.88
CA ASP A 38 10.57 7.30 2.64
C ASP A 38 10.51 5.91 2.01
N VAL A 39 11.65 5.23 1.98
CA VAL A 39 11.75 3.86 1.47
C VAL A 39 12.49 3.00 2.48
N SER A 40 11.96 1.81 2.76
CA SER A 40 12.65 0.80 3.55
C SER A 40 12.56 -0.58 2.89
N LEU A 41 13.70 -1.27 2.83
CA LEU A 41 13.80 -2.67 2.42
C LEU A 41 14.28 -3.47 3.62
N LYS A 42 13.56 -4.52 3.99
CA LYS A 42 13.90 -5.37 5.14
C LYS A 42 13.93 -6.83 4.74
N ILE A 43 14.93 -7.57 5.22
CA ILE A 43 14.93 -9.03 5.23
C ILE A 43 14.84 -9.50 6.67
N ILE A 44 13.80 -10.24 6.98
CA ILE A 44 13.54 -10.81 8.31
C ILE A 44 13.62 -12.34 8.19
N TYR A 45 14.32 -12.98 9.13
CA TYR A 45 14.32 -14.42 9.27
C TYR A 45 13.36 -14.83 10.39
N SER A 46 12.31 -15.57 10.03
CA SER A 46 11.31 -16.07 10.98
C SER A 46 10.75 -17.40 10.50
N GLN A 47 10.50 -18.33 11.43
CA GLN A 47 9.91 -19.65 11.13
C GLN A 47 10.63 -20.39 10.00
N GLU A 48 11.97 -20.41 10.03
CA GLU A 48 12.83 -21.07 9.03
C GLU A 48 12.71 -20.51 7.60
N LYS A 49 12.12 -19.33 7.44
CA LYS A 49 11.94 -18.64 6.15
C LYS A 49 12.51 -17.23 6.21
N TYR A 50 12.82 -16.70 5.03
CA TYR A 50 13.16 -15.30 4.85
C TYR A 50 11.96 -14.57 4.27
N TYR A 51 11.66 -13.43 4.87
CA TYR A 51 10.63 -12.51 4.40
C TYR A 51 11.32 -11.24 3.92
N LEU A 52 11.04 -10.84 2.69
CA LEU A 52 11.41 -9.55 2.14
C LEU A 52 10.21 -8.61 2.28
N ILE A 53 10.41 -7.47 2.91
CA ILE A 53 9.41 -6.43 3.06
C ILE A 53 9.96 -5.16 2.42
N ILE A 54 9.25 -4.61 1.45
CA ILE A 54 9.56 -3.33 0.81
C ILE A 54 8.42 -2.38 1.13
N ASN A 55 8.71 -1.31 1.87
CA ASN A 55 7.78 -0.23 2.11
C ASN A 55 8.28 1.02 1.39
N MET A 56 7.40 1.65 0.65
CA MET A 56 7.68 2.91 -0.03
C MET A 56 6.52 3.86 0.21
N GLN A 57 6.81 4.99 0.84
CA GLN A 57 5.88 6.09 1.01
C GLN A 57 6.34 7.24 0.13
N LEU A 58 5.46 7.69 -0.76
CA LEU A 58 5.73 8.80 -1.68
C LEU A 58 4.78 9.94 -1.35
N ASP A 59 5.34 11.14 -1.10
CA ASP A 59 4.55 12.32 -0.72
C ASP A 59 3.84 12.96 -1.92
N LYS A 60 4.20 12.59 -3.14
CA LYS A 60 3.58 13.12 -4.37
C LYS A 60 3.52 12.08 -5.48
N GLY A 61 2.34 12.03 -6.13
CA GLY A 61 2.18 11.39 -7.43
C GLY A 61 1.64 9.96 -7.41
N ILE A 62 0.33 9.85 -7.63
CA ILE A 62 -0.35 8.56 -7.86
C ILE A 62 0.33 7.78 -9.00
N GLU A 63 0.70 8.47 -10.09
CA GLU A 63 1.38 7.87 -11.24
C GLU A 63 2.71 7.23 -10.84
N SER A 64 3.49 7.91 -9.98
CA SER A 64 4.75 7.39 -9.46
C SER A 64 4.53 6.13 -8.61
N THR A 65 3.52 6.10 -7.76
CA THR A 65 3.18 4.94 -6.92
C THR A 65 2.85 3.71 -7.78
N MET A 66 2.07 3.89 -8.84
CA MET A 66 1.72 2.80 -9.75
C MET A 66 2.92 2.33 -10.58
N ALA A 67 3.80 3.25 -11.00
CA ALA A 67 5.04 2.90 -11.70
C ALA A 67 5.98 2.09 -10.80
N TYR A 68 6.18 2.52 -9.56
CA TYR A 68 7.01 1.78 -8.59
C TYR A 68 6.44 0.40 -8.25
N ARG A 69 5.12 0.24 -8.19
CA ARG A 69 4.49 -1.08 -8.03
C ARG A 69 4.95 -2.05 -9.12
N GLY A 70 4.95 -1.61 -10.38
CA GLY A 70 5.46 -2.40 -11.51
C GLY A 70 6.94 -2.72 -11.38
N ILE A 71 7.76 -1.72 -11.06
CA ILE A 71 9.22 -1.88 -10.88
C ILE A 71 9.53 -2.90 -9.77
N ILE A 72 8.85 -2.82 -8.63
CA ILE A 72 9.05 -3.75 -7.51
C ILE A 72 8.67 -5.18 -7.92
N GLN A 73 7.56 -5.36 -8.65
CA GLN A 73 7.16 -6.68 -9.15
C GLN A 73 8.22 -7.26 -10.07
N ASP A 74 8.70 -6.49 -11.04
CA ASP A 74 9.74 -6.91 -12.00
C ASP A 74 11.05 -7.26 -11.29
N ILE A 75 11.41 -6.53 -10.24
CA ILE A 75 12.59 -6.81 -9.42
C ILE A 75 12.41 -8.13 -8.65
N CYS A 76 11.28 -8.33 -7.99
CA CYS A 76 10.98 -9.58 -7.29
C CYS A 76 11.07 -10.78 -8.24
N ASP A 77 10.49 -10.68 -9.42
CA ASP A 77 10.53 -11.73 -10.44
C ASP A 77 11.98 -12.01 -10.90
N ARG A 78 12.79 -10.97 -11.11
CA ARG A 78 14.21 -11.10 -11.48
C ARG A 78 15.03 -11.83 -10.44
N TYR A 79 14.78 -11.58 -9.17
CA TYR A 79 15.47 -12.24 -8.06
C TYR A 79 14.84 -13.57 -7.64
N GLY A 80 13.76 -14.01 -8.31
CA GLY A 80 13.05 -15.24 -8.00
C GLY A 80 12.34 -15.20 -6.63
N VAL A 81 11.90 -14.01 -6.23
CA VAL A 81 11.17 -13.79 -4.97
C VAL A 81 9.68 -13.75 -5.28
N ASP A 82 8.94 -14.73 -4.72
CA ASP A 82 7.47 -14.69 -4.77
C ASP A 82 6.98 -13.54 -3.88
N CYS A 83 6.33 -12.56 -4.49
CA CYS A 83 5.93 -11.34 -3.79
C CYS A 83 4.47 -10.95 -4.06
N SER A 84 3.92 -10.19 -3.14
CA SER A 84 2.63 -9.50 -3.31
C SER A 84 2.87 -8.00 -3.12
N VAL A 85 2.62 -7.21 -4.16
CA VAL A 85 2.81 -5.77 -4.12
C VAL A 85 1.48 -5.06 -3.99
N ASN A 86 1.26 -4.40 -2.86
CA ASN A 86 0.07 -3.61 -2.58
C ASN A 86 0.39 -2.12 -2.76
N ALA A 87 -0.53 -1.38 -3.36
CA ALA A 87 -0.46 0.08 -3.41
C ALA A 87 -1.56 0.67 -2.53
N ALA A 88 -1.18 1.60 -1.66
CA ALA A 88 -2.11 2.37 -0.87
C ALA A 88 -1.93 3.86 -1.18
N LEU A 89 -3.03 4.56 -1.28
CA LEU A 89 -3.09 5.99 -1.55
C LEU A 89 -3.87 6.65 -0.43
N SER A 90 -3.39 7.81 0.03
CA SER A 90 -4.10 8.63 0.98
C SER A 90 -4.26 10.03 0.43
N GLY A 91 -5.41 10.62 0.69
CA GLY A 91 -5.71 12.00 0.39
C GLY A 91 -6.61 12.58 1.46
N ALA A 92 -6.81 13.89 1.47
CA ALA A 92 -7.68 14.56 2.42
C ALA A 92 -8.59 15.58 1.75
N VAL A 93 -9.75 15.79 2.36
CA VAL A 93 -10.73 16.83 2.01
C VAL A 93 -10.94 17.67 3.25
N ASP A 94 -10.99 18.99 3.09
CA ASP A 94 -11.18 19.92 4.21
C ASP A 94 -12.51 19.64 4.95
N GLY A 95 -12.43 19.67 6.26
CA GLY A 95 -13.58 19.51 7.17
C GLY A 95 -14.10 18.07 7.31
N ASN A 96 -15.13 17.94 8.15
CA ASN A 96 -15.86 16.69 8.35
C ASN A 96 -16.98 16.56 7.31
N ILE A 97 -16.68 16.01 6.13
CA ILE A 97 -17.67 15.84 5.07
C ILE A 97 -18.77 14.86 5.47
N GLY A 98 -20.00 15.18 5.11
CA GLY A 98 -21.19 14.39 5.45
C GLY A 98 -21.26 13.05 4.71
N ILE A 99 -22.17 12.18 5.16
CA ILE A 99 -22.30 10.81 4.61
C ILE A 99 -22.65 10.82 3.12
N GLU A 100 -23.42 11.80 2.64
CA GLU A 100 -23.80 11.92 1.24
C GLU A 100 -22.58 12.29 0.38
N GLU A 101 -21.74 13.21 0.87
CA GLU A 101 -20.51 13.62 0.19
C GLU A 101 -19.49 12.49 0.17
N ARG A 102 -19.34 11.72 1.28
CA ARG A 102 -18.50 10.51 1.31
C ARG A 102 -18.97 9.47 0.30
N ASN A 103 -20.28 9.25 0.19
CA ASN A 103 -20.84 8.34 -0.81
C ASN A 103 -20.54 8.81 -2.24
N ALA A 104 -20.76 10.08 -2.55
CA ALA A 104 -20.49 10.62 -3.87
C ALA A 104 -19.00 10.53 -4.25
N LEU A 105 -18.10 10.81 -3.29
CA LEU A 105 -16.66 10.66 -3.49
C LEU A 105 -16.28 9.19 -3.73
N CYS A 106 -16.81 8.28 -2.93
CA CYS A 106 -16.58 6.84 -3.08
C CYS A 106 -17.05 6.32 -4.44
N GLU A 107 -18.26 6.69 -4.89
CA GLU A 107 -18.80 6.31 -6.21
C GLU A 107 -17.92 6.82 -7.36
N LYS A 108 -17.40 8.05 -7.23
CA LYS A 108 -16.46 8.61 -8.21
C LYS A 108 -15.17 7.80 -8.27
N LEU A 109 -14.58 7.45 -7.12
CA LEU A 109 -13.37 6.62 -7.04
C LEU A 109 -13.60 5.22 -7.63
N LEU A 110 -14.69 4.55 -7.24
CA LEU A 110 -15.05 3.23 -7.77
C LEU A 110 -15.26 3.26 -9.30
N THR A 111 -15.88 4.31 -9.82
CA THR A 111 -16.08 4.50 -11.26
C THR A 111 -14.75 4.63 -11.99
N GLN A 112 -13.82 5.43 -11.47
CA GLN A 112 -12.50 5.61 -12.05
C GLN A 112 -11.69 4.31 -12.05
N LEU A 113 -11.79 3.52 -10.98
CA LEU A 113 -11.16 2.21 -10.84
C LEU A 113 -11.89 1.10 -11.59
N ARG A 114 -13.07 1.37 -12.18
CA ARG A 114 -13.97 0.35 -12.77
C ARG A 114 -14.34 -0.78 -11.81
N ALA A 115 -14.24 -0.50 -10.52
CA ALA A 115 -14.53 -1.45 -9.45
C ALA A 115 -16.03 -1.43 -9.10
N LYS A 116 -16.53 -2.59 -8.69
CA LYS A 116 -17.91 -2.74 -8.20
C LYS A 116 -17.90 -2.99 -6.71
N GLU A 117 -18.71 -2.24 -5.98
CA GLU A 117 -18.91 -2.46 -4.56
C GLU A 117 -19.39 -3.90 -4.30
N VAL A 118 -18.79 -4.54 -3.31
CA VAL A 118 -19.09 -5.91 -2.89
C VAL A 118 -19.71 -5.92 -1.50
N GLN A 119 -19.12 -5.15 -0.60
CA GLN A 119 -19.55 -5.02 0.79
C GLN A 119 -19.14 -3.66 1.33
N SER A 120 -19.97 -3.08 2.19
CA SER A 120 -19.63 -1.80 2.83
C SER A 120 -20.25 -1.64 4.21
N ARG A 121 -19.68 -0.72 4.97
CA ARG A 121 -20.28 -0.10 6.14
C ARG A 121 -20.10 1.41 5.98
N LYS A 122 -21.21 2.13 5.83
CA LYS A 122 -21.23 3.56 5.49
C LYS A 122 -21.96 4.34 6.58
N THR A 123 -21.22 4.65 7.64
CA THR A 123 -21.69 5.53 8.73
C THR A 123 -20.71 6.67 8.92
N MET A 124 -21.07 7.69 9.69
CA MET A 124 -20.14 8.80 10.00
C MET A 124 -18.92 8.33 10.79
N ASP A 125 -19.11 7.36 11.70
CA ASP A 125 -18.03 6.84 12.55
C ASP A 125 -17.15 5.80 11.84
N MET A 126 -17.70 5.14 10.84
CA MET A 126 -16.96 4.11 10.08
C MET A 126 -17.44 4.09 8.63
N PHE A 127 -16.61 4.58 7.74
CA PHE A 127 -16.87 4.50 6.31
C PHE A 127 -15.84 3.59 5.66
N VAL A 128 -16.26 2.37 5.33
CA VAL A 128 -15.40 1.38 4.68
C VAL A 128 -16.17 0.72 3.54
N VAL A 129 -15.53 0.63 2.38
CA VAL A 129 -16.07 -0.02 1.19
C VAL A 129 -15.05 -1.01 0.66
N TYR A 130 -15.48 -2.24 0.47
CA TYR A 130 -14.74 -3.28 -0.25
C TYR A 130 -15.36 -3.45 -1.62
N ALA A 131 -14.51 -3.45 -2.64
CA ALA A 131 -14.93 -3.54 -4.02
C ALA A 131 -14.05 -4.51 -4.82
N TYR A 132 -14.49 -4.86 -6.01
CA TYR A 132 -13.79 -5.73 -6.93
C TYR A 132 -13.63 -5.08 -8.30
N ASP A 133 -12.37 -4.90 -8.70
CA ASP A 133 -11.96 -4.60 -10.07
C ASP A 133 -11.55 -5.91 -10.77
N ARG A 134 -12.22 -6.23 -11.87
CA ARG A 134 -11.97 -7.45 -12.65
C ARG A 134 -10.65 -7.43 -13.44
N TYR A 135 -10.04 -6.26 -13.58
CA TYR A 135 -8.79 -6.09 -14.33
C TYR A 135 -7.55 -6.22 -13.43
N GLU A 136 -7.73 -6.16 -12.10
CA GLU A 136 -6.69 -6.46 -11.14
C GLU A 136 -6.65 -7.98 -10.88
N SER A 137 -5.51 -8.59 -11.15
CA SER A 137 -5.35 -10.04 -11.04
C SER A 137 -5.32 -10.54 -9.60
N SER A 138 -4.77 -9.74 -8.70
CA SER A 138 -4.66 -10.07 -7.29
C SER A 138 -5.96 -9.77 -6.56
N TYR A 139 -6.38 -10.65 -5.67
CA TYR A 139 -7.57 -10.45 -4.84
C TYR A 139 -7.44 -11.24 -3.53
N VAL A 140 -8.25 -10.86 -2.55
CA VAL A 140 -8.48 -11.62 -1.32
C VAL A 140 -9.95 -12.04 -1.26
N MET A 141 -10.25 -13.07 -0.46
CA MET A 141 -11.63 -13.53 -0.25
C MET A 141 -12.21 -12.87 1.00
N LEU A 142 -13.30 -12.14 0.85
CA LEU A 142 -14.11 -11.64 1.95
C LEU A 142 -15.40 -12.48 2.02
N GLY A 143 -15.39 -13.50 2.88
CA GLY A 143 -16.40 -14.54 2.86
C GLY A 143 -16.37 -15.33 1.55
N LYS A 144 -17.43 -15.22 0.74
CA LYS A 144 -17.55 -15.88 -0.56
C LYS A 144 -17.21 -14.95 -1.75
N ASN A 145 -16.92 -13.70 -1.48
CA ASN A 145 -16.73 -12.69 -2.50
C ASN A 145 -15.25 -12.36 -2.68
N LYS A 146 -14.84 -12.15 -3.93
CA LYS A 146 -13.53 -11.58 -4.26
C LYS A 146 -13.54 -10.08 -4.02
N VAL A 147 -12.50 -9.57 -3.40
CA VAL A 147 -12.27 -8.12 -3.22
C VAL A 147 -10.81 -7.81 -3.49
N ASN A 148 -10.54 -6.68 -4.13
CA ASN A 148 -9.20 -6.20 -4.40
C ASN A 148 -9.07 -4.67 -4.30
N VAL A 149 -10.16 -3.99 -3.96
CA VAL A 149 -10.17 -2.55 -3.68
C VAL A 149 -10.77 -2.35 -2.29
N ASN A 150 -10.10 -1.54 -1.49
CA ASN A 150 -10.63 -1.03 -0.24
C ASN A 150 -10.60 0.50 -0.26
N ILE A 151 -11.68 1.13 0.14
CA ILE A 151 -11.77 2.57 0.36
C ILE A 151 -12.27 2.79 1.77
N SER A 152 -11.56 3.59 2.56
CA SER A 152 -12.02 4.03 3.88
C SER A 152 -11.91 5.55 4.01
N MET A 153 -12.79 6.11 4.82
CA MET A 153 -12.79 7.54 5.12
C MET A 153 -13.00 7.73 6.61
N GLU A 154 -12.15 8.55 7.21
CA GLU A 154 -12.22 8.91 8.61
C GLU A 154 -12.01 10.42 8.78
N TYR A 155 -12.59 10.97 9.83
CA TYR A 155 -12.38 12.37 10.15
C TYR A 155 -11.24 12.53 11.16
N ASP A 156 -10.23 13.28 10.77
CA ASP A 156 -9.13 13.70 11.63
C ASP A 156 -9.47 15.02 12.29
N GLU A 157 -9.87 14.96 13.56
CA GLU A 157 -10.24 16.14 14.36
C GLU A 157 -9.06 17.10 14.58
N ASN A 158 -7.82 16.60 14.59
CA ASN A 158 -6.65 17.43 14.87
C ASN A 158 -6.34 18.37 13.71
N ASN A 159 -6.57 17.91 12.49
CA ASN A 159 -6.27 18.65 11.27
C ASN A 159 -7.53 19.22 10.60
N ASP A 160 -8.72 18.95 11.15
CA ASP A 160 -10.02 19.32 10.55
C ASP A 160 -10.14 18.87 9.09
N MET A 161 -9.86 17.61 8.86
CA MET A 161 -9.87 17.01 7.51
C MET A 161 -10.56 15.64 7.52
N THR A 162 -11.26 15.32 6.45
CA THR A 162 -11.67 13.93 6.18
C THR A 162 -10.58 13.26 5.36
N VAL A 163 -9.90 12.28 5.97
CA VAL A 163 -8.84 11.50 5.31
C VAL A 163 -9.48 10.34 4.56
N VAL A 164 -9.04 10.15 3.33
CA VAL A 164 -9.47 9.08 2.43
C VAL A 164 -8.29 8.16 2.19
N HIS A 165 -8.46 6.89 2.49
CA HIS A 165 -7.48 5.85 2.18
C HIS A 165 -8.04 4.92 1.11
N MET A 166 -7.20 4.52 0.17
CA MET A 166 -7.53 3.55 -0.87
C MET A 166 -6.38 2.56 -1.02
N ALA A 167 -6.67 1.27 -1.01
CA ALA A 167 -5.69 0.20 -1.23
C ALA A 167 -6.09 -0.69 -2.40
N VAL A 168 -5.09 -1.06 -3.25
CA VAL A 168 -5.24 -1.93 -4.43
C VAL A 168 -3.96 -2.77 -4.60
N PRO A 169 -4.02 -4.11 -4.56
CA PRO A 169 -5.11 -4.89 -3.97
C PRO A 169 -5.26 -4.65 -2.47
N VAL A 170 -6.38 -5.04 -1.94
CA VAL A 170 -6.66 -4.91 -0.51
C VAL A 170 -5.64 -5.71 0.31
N TYR A 171 -5.04 -5.06 1.30
CA TYR A 171 -4.28 -5.73 2.34
C TYR A 171 -5.20 -5.95 3.55
N ILE A 172 -5.39 -7.21 3.93
CA ILE A 172 -6.08 -7.56 5.18
C ILE A 172 -5.00 -8.12 6.12
N GLU A 173 -4.69 -7.39 7.18
CA GLU A 173 -3.91 -7.97 8.28
C GLU A 173 -4.64 -9.17 8.86
N LYS A 174 -3.92 -10.29 8.99
CA LYS A 174 -4.44 -11.51 9.62
C LYS A 174 -4.13 -11.50 11.09
#